data_45247bc5f716cb744f6aa0653227ed33
#
_entry.id   45247bc5f716cb744f6aa0653227ed33
#
_cell.length_a   1.000
_cell.length_b   1.000
_cell.length_c   1.000
_cell.angle_alpha   90.00
_cell.angle_beta   90.00
_cell.angle_gamma   90.00
#
_symmetry.space_group_name_H-M   'P 1'
#
loop_
_entity.id
_entity.type
_entity.pdbx_description
1 polymer ?
#
loop_
_entity_poly.entity_id
_entity_poly.type
_entity_poly.pdbx_seq_one_letter_code
_entity_poly.pdbx_strand_id
1 'polypeptide(L)'
;DNQLRGRSGRQGDPGESRFFLALDDDLMRLFGSERVSGLIEKMGLAEDEPIEAKMLTGQIENAQKRIEARNYEIRKNVLQYDDVMNEQRKEIYEQRRQVLEGQDMHETIVKMADKLIEEAVATYCGNGDEYADWDMEGLTQYLERLCIRIGFFKAHEEAFKTVDKEELIAKLKQEARDFYALREKGFELIHIDPRELERVVLLSCVDRRWMDHIDAMDQLRDGIGLRAYGNKNPITEYQIEGYDMFDEMVHFIREDTVRRMYQARINIPQQRKEVAEPKETNLEQAKAAGGPSGPKRVQKQVGRNDPCPCGSGK
;
A
#
# COMPACT_ATOMS: atom_id res chain seq x y z
N ASP A 1 -8.06 30.25 -18.87
CA ASP A 1 -8.34 31.34 -19.84
C ASP A 1 -7.49 31.20 -21.10
N ASN A 2 -6.16 31.09 -20.99
CA ASN A 2 -5.27 30.95 -22.16
C ASN A 2 -5.59 29.75 -23.04
N GLN A 3 -6.07 28.65 -22.49
CA GLN A 3 -6.50 27.48 -23.27
C GLN A 3 -7.77 27.76 -24.08
N LEU A 4 -8.70 28.55 -23.53
CA LEU A 4 -9.89 28.95 -24.27
C LEU A 4 -9.55 29.95 -25.39
N ARG A 5 -8.66 30.92 -25.09
CA ARG A 5 -8.16 31.86 -26.11
C ARG A 5 -7.42 31.14 -27.24
N GLY A 6 -6.63 30.12 -26.90
CA GLY A 6 -5.88 29.29 -27.86
C GLY A 6 -6.76 28.39 -28.74
N ARG A 7 -8.06 28.37 -28.52
CA ARG A 7 -9.01 27.65 -29.41
C ARG A 7 -9.50 28.47 -30.57
N SER A 8 -9.39 29.82 -30.50
CA SER A 8 -9.65 30.73 -31.63
C SER A 8 -8.35 30.99 -32.39
N GLY A 9 -8.40 31.13 -33.70
CA GLY A 9 -7.24 31.45 -34.55
C GLY A 9 -6.18 30.34 -34.65
N ARG A 10 -6.56 29.05 -34.68
CA ARG A 10 -5.62 27.95 -34.83
C ARG A 10 -5.03 27.90 -36.23
N GLN A 11 -3.72 27.57 -36.32
CA GLN A 11 -3.00 27.39 -37.60
C GLN A 11 -3.03 28.59 -38.54
N GLY A 12 -3.15 29.81 -37.98
CA GLY A 12 -3.18 31.05 -38.76
C GLY A 12 -4.58 31.49 -39.21
N ASP A 13 -5.63 30.77 -38.82
CA ASP A 13 -7.00 31.23 -39.06
C ASP A 13 -7.32 32.48 -38.24
N PRO A 14 -8.06 33.47 -38.80
CA PRO A 14 -8.44 34.64 -38.02
C PRO A 14 -9.38 34.26 -36.88
N GLY A 15 -9.11 34.77 -35.68
CA GLY A 15 -9.94 34.48 -34.51
C GLY A 15 -9.93 35.64 -33.53
N GLU A 16 -11.06 35.88 -32.89
CA GLU A 16 -11.25 36.89 -31.85
C GLU A 16 -11.75 36.22 -30.57
N SER A 17 -11.28 36.66 -29.42
CA SER A 17 -11.78 36.26 -28.12
C SER A 17 -12.03 37.47 -27.24
N ARG A 18 -13.17 37.56 -26.58
CA ARG A 18 -13.52 38.61 -25.61
C ARG A 18 -13.86 37.95 -24.26
N PHE A 19 -13.38 38.59 -23.18
CA PHE A 19 -13.75 38.25 -21.83
C PHE A 19 -14.73 39.26 -21.28
N PHE A 20 -15.84 38.77 -20.74
CA PHE A 20 -16.77 39.56 -19.97
C PHE A 20 -16.63 39.18 -18.54
N LEU A 21 -16.27 40.13 -17.67
CA LEU A 21 -15.99 39.93 -16.26
C LEU A 21 -16.79 40.93 -15.45
N ALA A 22 -17.40 40.45 -14.36
CA ALA A 22 -18.03 41.31 -13.37
C ALA A 22 -17.06 41.57 -12.19
N LEU A 23 -17.25 42.66 -11.46
CA LEU A 23 -16.42 42.97 -10.29
C LEU A 23 -16.62 42.01 -9.12
N ASP A 24 -17.75 41.39 -9.03
CA ASP A 24 -18.13 40.36 -8.06
C ASP A 24 -17.66 38.97 -8.44
N ASP A 25 -17.15 38.76 -9.67
CA ASP A 25 -16.52 37.51 -10.07
C ASP A 25 -15.33 37.18 -9.17
N ASP A 26 -15.13 35.89 -8.88
CA ASP A 26 -14.05 35.39 -8.02
C ASP A 26 -12.64 35.88 -8.44
N LEU A 27 -12.43 36.06 -9.75
CA LEU A 27 -11.18 36.61 -10.27
C LEU A 27 -10.91 38.01 -9.72
N MET A 28 -11.92 38.88 -9.76
CA MET A 28 -11.78 40.27 -9.31
C MET A 28 -11.89 40.39 -7.79
N ARG A 29 -12.73 39.59 -7.14
CA ARG A 29 -12.91 39.56 -5.69
C ARG A 29 -11.65 39.11 -4.96
N LEU A 30 -10.97 38.05 -5.43
CA LEU A 30 -9.81 37.46 -4.75
C LEU A 30 -8.48 38.07 -5.16
N PHE A 31 -8.38 38.55 -6.40
CA PHE A 31 -7.10 39.00 -6.99
C PHE A 31 -7.15 40.43 -7.59
N GLY A 32 -8.35 41.01 -7.74
CA GLY A 32 -8.52 42.41 -8.07
C GLY A 32 -8.03 43.28 -6.93
N SER A 33 -7.43 44.47 -7.25
CA SER A 33 -7.03 45.39 -6.21
C SER A 33 -8.27 46.18 -5.73
N GLU A 34 -8.36 46.41 -4.43
CA GLU A 34 -9.36 47.33 -3.82
C GLU A 34 -9.33 48.73 -4.49
N ARG A 35 -8.19 49.09 -5.10
CA ARG A 35 -8.03 50.33 -5.87
C ARG A 35 -8.91 50.39 -7.11
N VAL A 36 -9.26 49.23 -7.73
CA VAL A 36 -10.14 49.16 -8.90
C VAL A 36 -11.56 49.45 -8.50
N SER A 37 -12.04 48.85 -7.42
CA SER A 37 -13.38 49.09 -6.86
C SER A 37 -13.55 50.56 -6.48
N GLY A 38 -12.57 51.15 -5.75
CA GLY A 38 -12.60 52.57 -5.36
C GLY A 38 -12.47 53.57 -6.52
N LEU A 39 -11.87 53.12 -7.65
CA LEU A 39 -11.80 53.97 -8.85
C LEU A 39 -13.14 53.99 -9.62
N ILE A 40 -13.80 52.85 -9.71
CA ILE A 40 -15.11 52.69 -10.37
C ILE A 40 -16.20 53.43 -9.60
N GLU A 41 -16.19 53.32 -8.26
CA GLU A 41 -17.11 54.10 -7.41
C GLU A 41 -16.93 55.62 -7.62
N LYS A 42 -15.68 56.09 -7.80
CA LYS A 42 -15.40 57.53 -8.08
C LYS A 42 -15.81 57.97 -9.49
N MET A 43 -15.88 57.04 -10.44
CA MET A 43 -16.28 57.35 -11.82
C MET A 43 -17.80 57.52 -11.97
N GLY A 44 -18.58 57.13 -10.96
CA GLY A 44 -20.05 57.33 -10.97
C GLY A 44 -20.77 56.61 -12.10
N LEU A 45 -20.23 55.50 -12.58
CA LEU A 45 -20.82 54.72 -13.68
C LEU A 45 -22.07 53.94 -13.21
N ALA A 46 -23.06 53.81 -14.05
CA ALA A 46 -24.24 53.04 -13.77
C ALA A 46 -23.88 51.55 -13.67
N GLU A 47 -24.57 50.79 -12.79
CA GLU A 47 -24.28 49.37 -12.54
C GLU A 47 -24.32 48.47 -13.77
N ASP A 48 -25.03 48.86 -14.82
CA ASP A 48 -25.25 48.05 -16.05
C ASP A 48 -24.36 48.54 -17.24
N GLU A 49 -23.47 49.51 -17.05
CA GLU A 49 -22.69 50.02 -18.15
C GLU A 49 -21.34 49.28 -18.36
N PRO A 50 -21.07 48.73 -19.58
CA PRO A 50 -19.82 48.05 -19.84
C PRO A 50 -18.62 49.03 -19.79
N ILE A 51 -17.62 48.74 -18.97
CA ILE A 51 -16.46 49.57 -18.79
C ILE A 51 -15.31 49.07 -19.67
N GLU A 52 -15.03 49.80 -20.74
CA GLU A 52 -13.87 49.53 -21.62
C GLU A 52 -12.73 50.52 -21.31
N ALA A 53 -11.86 50.15 -20.39
CA ALA A 53 -10.68 50.96 -20.06
C ALA A 53 -9.39 50.15 -20.15
N LYS A 54 -8.39 50.65 -20.86
CA LYS A 54 -7.05 50.01 -20.98
C LYS A 54 -6.40 49.72 -19.62
N MET A 55 -6.70 50.52 -18.60
CA MET A 55 -6.19 50.37 -17.25
C MET A 55 -6.79 49.11 -16.58
N LEU A 56 -8.04 48.77 -16.84
CA LEU A 56 -8.70 47.56 -16.33
C LEU A 56 -8.14 46.33 -16.99
N THR A 57 -7.83 46.36 -18.28
CA THR A 57 -7.18 45.25 -18.99
C THR A 57 -5.87 44.85 -18.29
N GLY A 58 -5.03 45.81 -17.92
CA GLY A 58 -3.79 45.50 -17.17
C GLY A 58 -4.02 44.92 -15.78
N GLN A 59 -5.08 45.34 -15.08
CA GLN A 59 -5.43 44.78 -13.77
C GLN A 59 -5.96 43.36 -13.90
N ILE A 60 -6.78 43.07 -14.90
CA ILE A 60 -7.29 41.72 -15.21
C ILE A 60 -6.12 40.79 -15.56
N GLU A 61 -5.18 41.23 -16.41
CA GLU A 61 -3.98 40.43 -16.73
C GLU A 61 -3.13 40.15 -15.51
N ASN A 62 -2.95 41.10 -14.62
CA ASN A 62 -2.22 40.89 -13.36
C ASN A 62 -2.96 39.91 -12.42
N ALA A 63 -4.29 40.01 -12.34
CA ALA A 63 -5.08 39.07 -11.55
C ALA A 63 -4.97 37.64 -12.13
N GLN A 64 -5.07 37.48 -13.44
CA GLN A 64 -4.87 36.20 -14.12
C GLN A 64 -3.47 35.62 -13.86
N LYS A 65 -2.43 36.40 -13.99
CA LYS A 65 -1.04 35.96 -13.68
C LYS A 65 -0.87 35.50 -12.23
N ARG A 66 -1.53 36.17 -11.27
CA ARG A 66 -1.50 35.76 -9.87
C ARG A 66 -2.19 34.39 -9.64
N ILE A 67 -3.33 34.17 -10.30
CA ILE A 67 -4.02 32.88 -10.25
C ILE A 67 -3.16 31.79 -10.89
N GLU A 68 -2.58 32.07 -12.07
CA GLU A 68 -1.70 31.12 -12.76
C GLU A 68 -0.49 30.76 -11.88
N ALA A 69 0.14 31.74 -11.25
CA ALA A 69 1.28 31.54 -10.35
C ALA A 69 0.86 30.68 -9.14
N ARG A 70 -0.29 30.98 -8.50
CA ARG A 70 -0.80 30.20 -7.38
C ARG A 70 -1.11 28.76 -7.78
N ASN A 71 -1.79 28.56 -8.90
CA ASN A 71 -2.13 27.23 -9.41
C ASN A 71 -0.88 26.46 -9.83
N TYR A 72 0.14 27.14 -10.35
CA TYR A 72 1.44 26.54 -10.63
C TYR A 72 2.12 26.05 -9.35
N GLU A 73 2.12 26.87 -8.31
CA GLU A 73 2.72 26.53 -7.02
C GLU A 73 2.02 25.33 -6.37
N ILE A 74 0.68 25.31 -6.38
CA ILE A 74 -0.10 24.17 -5.89
C ILE A 74 0.27 22.89 -6.66
N ARG A 75 0.28 22.94 -8.00
CA ARG A 75 0.63 21.78 -8.83
C ARG A 75 2.07 21.33 -8.60
N LYS A 76 3.01 22.28 -8.47
CA LYS A 76 4.40 21.96 -8.17
C LYS A 76 4.53 21.23 -6.84
N ASN A 77 3.84 21.70 -5.81
CA ASN A 77 3.85 21.02 -4.51
C ASN A 77 3.26 19.60 -4.60
N VAL A 78 2.11 19.44 -5.28
CA VAL A 78 1.53 18.09 -5.47
C VAL A 78 2.51 17.16 -6.17
N LEU A 79 3.16 17.60 -7.24
CA LEU A 79 4.16 16.81 -7.96
C LEU A 79 5.33 16.38 -7.06
N GLN A 80 5.80 17.26 -6.18
CA GLN A 80 6.90 16.94 -5.27
C GLN A 80 6.54 15.86 -4.25
N TYR A 81 5.28 15.80 -3.79
CA TYR A 81 4.78 14.69 -2.98
C TYR A 81 4.63 13.40 -3.80
N ASP A 82 4.10 13.50 -5.01
CA ASP A 82 3.90 12.35 -5.90
C ASP A 82 5.23 11.73 -6.36
N ASP A 83 6.28 12.52 -6.52
CA ASP A 83 7.61 12.04 -6.94
C ASP A 83 8.17 11.03 -5.94
N VAL A 84 8.03 11.26 -4.63
CA VAL A 84 8.47 10.32 -3.58
C VAL A 84 7.78 8.97 -3.73
N MET A 85 6.45 8.99 -3.82
CA MET A 85 5.66 7.77 -3.99
C MET A 85 5.96 7.06 -5.32
N ASN A 86 6.25 7.80 -6.38
CA ASN A 86 6.56 7.23 -7.69
C ASN A 86 7.92 6.52 -7.71
N GLU A 87 8.91 7.03 -6.99
CA GLU A 87 10.22 6.36 -6.86
C GLU A 87 10.08 5.05 -6.09
N GLN A 88 9.40 5.07 -4.94
CA GLN A 88 9.13 3.88 -4.14
C GLN A 88 8.31 2.84 -4.93
N ARG A 89 7.31 3.30 -5.69
CA ARG A 89 6.49 2.43 -6.56
C ARG A 89 7.32 1.75 -7.63
N LYS A 90 8.24 2.47 -8.28
CA LYS A 90 9.12 1.89 -9.31
C LYS A 90 9.96 0.77 -8.74
N GLU A 91 10.52 0.94 -7.56
CA GLU A 91 11.34 -0.06 -6.90
C GLU A 91 10.53 -1.33 -6.56
N ILE A 92 9.37 -1.16 -5.92
CA ILE A 92 8.50 -2.30 -5.56
C ILE A 92 7.98 -3.03 -6.81
N TYR A 93 7.59 -2.29 -7.85
CA TYR A 93 7.06 -2.91 -9.07
C TYR A 93 8.14 -3.61 -9.89
N GLU A 94 9.38 -3.11 -9.86
CA GLU A 94 10.51 -3.80 -10.49
C GLU A 94 10.84 -5.11 -9.77
N GLN A 95 10.91 -5.11 -8.44
CA GLN A 95 11.09 -6.33 -7.64
C GLN A 95 9.96 -7.32 -7.89
N ARG A 96 8.71 -6.86 -7.87
CA ARG A 96 7.55 -7.68 -8.16
C ARG A 96 7.60 -8.30 -9.56
N ARG A 97 8.03 -7.54 -10.56
CA ARG A 97 8.16 -8.03 -11.93
C ARG A 97 9.19 -9.15 -12.04
N GLN A 98 10.34 -9.02 -11.38
CA GLN A 98 11.36 -10.06 -11.33
C GLN A 98 10.83 -11.39 -10.78
N VAL A 99 10.02 -11.32 -9.71
CA VAL A 99 9.36 -12.50 -9.14
C VAL A 99 8.36 -13.12 -10.12
N LEU A 100 7.56 -12.31 -10.82
CA LEU A 100 6.56 -12.78 -11.80
C LEU A 100 7.21 -13.36 -13.06
N GLU A 101 8.35 -12.86 -13.50
CA GLU A 101 9.12 -13.37 -14.62
C GLU A 101 9.79 -14.72 -14.33
N GLY A 102 9.65 -15.24 -13.13
CA GLY A 102 10.06 -16.60 -12.76
C GLY A 102 11.51 -16.72 -12.34
N GLN A 103 12.13 -15.63 -11.87
CA GLN A 103 13.44 -15.71 -11.24
C GLN A 103 13.39 -16.62 -10.01
N ASP A 104 14.46 -17.38 -9.80
CA ASP A 104 14.60 -18.20 -8.59
C ASP A 104 14.73 -17.32 -7.34
N MET A 105 13.76 -17.39 -6.45
CA MET A 105 13.70 -16.58 -5.23
C MET A 105 14.40 -17.22 -4.05
N HIS A 106 14.88 -18.45 -4.19
CA HIS A 106 15.54 -19.18 -3.10
C HIS A 106 16.70 -18.39 -2.48
N GLU A 107 17.64 -18.00 -3.33
CA GLU A 107 18.82 -17.24 -2.85
C GLU A 107 18.43 -15.89 -2.26
N THR A 108 17.37 -15.27 -2.78
CA THR A 108 16.83 -14.00 -2.25
C THR A 108 16.28 -14.19 -0.85
N ILE A 109 15.49 -15.26 -0.61
CA ILE A 109 14.94 -15.56 0.72
C ILE A 109 16.03 -15.93 1.72
N VAL A 110 17.04 -16.69 1.29
CA VAL A 110 18.22 -16.99 2.14
C VAL A 110 18.96 -15.71 2.51
N LYS A 111 19.20 -14.79 1.57
CA LYS A 111 19.81 -13.48 1.86
C LYS A 111 18.94 -12.62 2.77
N MET A 112 17.62 -12.69 2.65
CA MET A 112 16.71 -12.02 3.60
C MET A 112 16.88 -12.55 5.02
N ALA A 113 16.96 -13.88 5.19
CA ALA A 113 17.21 -14.50 6.50
C ALA A 113 18.60 -14.13 7.05
N ASP A 114 19.63 -14.17 6.22
CA ASP A 114 20.99 -13.78 6.58
C ASP A 114 21.05 -12.34 7.11
N LYS A 115 20.38 -11.40 6.42
CA LYS A 115 20.31 -10.00 6.81
C LYS A 115 19.56 -9.79 8.13
N LEU A 116 18.42 -10.46 8.32
CA LEU A 116 17.66 -10.39 9.56
C LEU A 116 18.43 -10.95 10.76
N ILE A 117 19.26 -11.99 10.55
CA ILE A 117 20.16 -12.52 11.58
C ILE A 117 21.25 -11.49 11.96
N GLU A 118 21.85 -10.83 10.97
CA GLU A 118 22.82 -9.75 11.23
C GLU A 118 22.21 -8.60 12.01
N GLU A 119 21.03 -8.12 11.58
CA GLU A 119 20.28 -7.06 12.25
C GLU A 119 19.89 -7.45 13.69
N ALA A 120 19.46 -8.71 13.91
CA ALA A 120 19.12 -9.22 15.22
C ALA A 120 20.36 -9.27 16.14
N VAL A 121 21.47 -9.81 15.68
CA VAL A 121 22.72 -9.86 16.47
C VAL A 121 23.21 -8.44 16.76
N ALA A 122 23.14 -7.51 15.80
CA ALA A 122 23.49 -6.11 16.04
C ALA A 122 22.62 -5.47 17.11
N THR A 123 21.33 -5.80 17.15
CA THR A 123 20.37 -5.24 18.11
C THR A 123 20.55 -5.84 19.51
N TYR A 124 20.57 -7.17 19.62
CA TYR A 124 20.57 -7.87 20.91
C TYR A 124 21.97 -8.07 21.50
N CYS A 125 23.02 -8.07 20.68
CA CYS A 125 24.40 -8.19 21.09
C CYS A 125 25.20 -6.88 20.89
N GLY A 126 24.53 -5.73 20.67
CA GLY A 126 25.17 -4.44 20.39
C GLY A 126 25.93 -3.80 21.56
N ASN A 127 25.58 -4.14 22.81
CA ASN A 127 26.01 -3.41 23.99
C ASN A 127 27.45 -3.74 24.50
N GLY A 128 28.12 -4.72 23.93
CA GLY A 128 29.46 -5.14 24.33
C GLY A 128 30.00 -6.27 23.47
N ASP A 129 31.28 -6.60 23.61
CA ASP A 129 31.90 -7.70 22.86
C ASP A 129 31.94 -9.02 23.66
N GLU A 130 31.64 -8.95 24.96
CA GLU A 130 31.58 -10.12 25.81
C GLU A 130 30.16 -10.74 25.83
N TYR A 131 30.11 -12.06 25.88
CA TYR A 131 28.86 -12.82 25.98
C TYR A 131 27.93 -12.36 27.11
N ALA A 132 28.55 -11.91 28.25
CA ALA A 132 27.82 -11.45 29.42
C ALA A 132 26.97 -10.17 29.16
N ASP A 133 27.34 -9.39 28.16
CA ASP A 133 26.65 -8.13 27.78
C ASP A 133 25.55 -8.35 26.76
N TRP A 134 25.41 -9.57 26.22
CA TRP A 134 24.46 -9.90 25.17
C TRP A 134 23.11 -10.30 25.73
N ASP A 135 22.03 -9.78 25.16
CA ASP A 135 20.66 -10.24 25.43
C ASP A 135 20.36 -11.52 24.62
N MET A 136 20.93 -12.63 25.10
CA MET A 136 20.73 -13.93 24.43
C MET A 136 19.31 -14.44 24.57
N GLU A 137 18.55 -14.03 25.58
CA GLU A 137 17.14 -14.42 25.73
C GLU A 137 16.27 -13.74 24.66
N GLY A 138 16.43 -12.44 24.48
CA GLY A 138 15.74 -11.67 23.42
C GLY A 138 16.09 -12.19 22.04
N LEU A 139 17.38 -12.41 21.75
CA LEU A 139 17.86 -12.98 20.48
C LEU A 139 17.25 -14.35 20.21
N THR A 140 17.23 -15.24 21.20
CA THR A 140 16.64 -16.59 21.09
C THR A 140 15.15 -16.50 20.76
N GLN A 141 14.40 -15.71 21.52
CA GLN A 141 12.94 -15.57 21.31
C GLN A 141 12.63 -15.01 19.93
N TYR A 142 13.41 -14.06 19.45
CA TYR A 142 13.21 -13.46 18.13
C TYR A 142 13.54 -14.44 17.01
N LEU A 143 14.75 -15.03 17.01
CA LEU A 143 15.21 -15.89 15.91
C LEU A 143 14.51 -17.26 15.87
N GLU A 144 14.12 -17.84 17.00
CA GLU A 144 13.34 -19.09 17.01
C GLU A 144 11.92 -18.89 16.46
N ARG A 145 11.36 -17.68 16.59
CA ARG A 145 10.09 -17.34 15.93
C ARG A 145 10.25 -17.03 14.44
N LEU A 146 11.44 -16.72 13.99
CA LEU A 146 11.71 -16.27 12.63
C LEU A 146 12.24 -17.42 11.75
N CYS A 147 13.45 -17.88 11.97
CA CYS A 147 14.17 -18.75 11.05
C CYS A 147 15.10 -19.79 11.71
N ILE A 148 15.15 -19.88 13.02
CA ILE A 148 15.99 -20.85 13.73
C ILE A 148 15.10 -21.92 14.37
N ARG A 149 15.60 -23.16 14.47
CA ARG A 149 14.89 -24.26 15.11
C ARG A 149 14.74 -24.01 16.61
N ILE A 150 13.55 -24.29 17.13
CA ILE A 150 13.26 -24.22 18.56
C ILE A 150 14.22 -25.15 19.33
N GLY A 151 14.86 -24.60 20.36
CA GLY A 151 15.82 -25.31 21.19
C GLY A 151 17.26 -25.35 20.69
N PHE A 152 17.56 -24.75 19.54
CA PHE A 152 18.92 -24.67 18.99
C PHE A 152 19.86 -23.91 19.93
N PHE A 153 19.47 -22.77 20.43
CA PHE A 153 20.27 -21.96 21.35
C PHE A 153 20.57 -22.71 22.65
N LYS A 154 19.58 -23.40 23.21
CA LYS A 154 19.76 -24.19 24.41
C LYS A 154 20.76 -25.36 24.24
N ALA A 155 20.70 -25.99 23.03
CA ALA A 155 21.63 -27.09 22.72
C ALA A 155 23.08 -26.63 22.52
N HIS A 156 23.31 -25.36 22.16
CA HIS A 156 24.63 -24.82 21.87
C HIS A 156 25.07 -23.73 22.84
N GLU A 157 24.40 -23.56 23.98
CA GLU A 157 24.67 -22.49 24.96
C GLU A 157 26.14 -22.40 25.37
N GLU A 158 26.75 -23.52 25.71
CA GLU A 158 28.17 -23.53 26.10
C GLU A 158 29.11 -23.14 24.97
N ALA A 159 28.76 -23.50 23.72
CA ALA A 159 29.54 -23.14 22.55
C ALA A 159 29.46 -21.64 22.23
N PHE A 160 28.34 -20.99 22.58
CA PHE A 160 28.16 -19.54 22.35
C PHE A 160 28.88 -18.67 23.35
N LYS A 161 29.24 -19.19 24.53
CA LYS A 161 30.01 -18.44 25.54
C LYS A 161 31.46 -18.13 25.13
N THR A 162 31.98 -18.84 24.11
CA THR A 162 33.38 -18.77 23.69
C THR A 162 33.60 -18.18 22.31
N VAL A 163 32.53 -17.81 21.60
CA VAL A 163 32.59 -17.29 20.23
C VAL A 163 32.44 -15.77 20.19
N ASP A 164 33.03 -15.16 19.17
CA ASP A 164 32.82 -13.76 18.87
C ASP A 164 31.50 -13.54 18.06
N LYS A 165 31.11 -12.27 17.84
CA LYS A 165 29.90 -11.92 17.11
C LYS A 165 29.88 -12.42 15.68
N GLU A 166 31.02 -12.39 15.01
CA GLU A 166 31.13 -12.82 13.61
C GLU A 166 30.93 -14.33 13.48
N GLU A 167 31.54 -15.08 14.40
CA GLU A 167 31.39 -16.53 14.46
C GLU A 167 29.95 -16.92 14.87
N LEU A 168 29.32 -16.18 15.79
CA LEU A 168 27.92 -16.37 16.15
C LEU A 168 27.01 -16.16 14.92
N ILE A 169 27.20 -15.06 14.18
CA ILE A 169 26.42 -14.78 12.95
C ILE A 169 26.63 -15.92 11.94
N ALA A 170 27.87 -16.36 11.74
CA ALA A 170 28.16 -17.45 10.78
C ALA A 170 27.45 -18.76 11.16
N LYS A 171 27.45 -19.12 12.45
CA LYS A 171 26.77 -20.33 12.97
C LYS A 171 25.24 -20.20 12.81
N LEU A 172 24.68 -19.06 13.14
CA LEU A 172 23.23 -18.81 12.99
C LEU A 172 22.78 -18.85 11.54
N LYS A 173 23.55 -18.26 10.61
CA LYS A 173 23.28 -18.32 9.18
C LYS A 173 23.33 -19.76 8.65
N GLN A 174 24.32 -20.53 9.08
CA GLN A 174 24.41 -21.93 8.69
C GLN A 174 23.22 -22.74 9.19
N GLU A 175 22.82 -22.57 10.45
CA GLU A 175 21.64 -23.23 11.01
C GLU A 175 20.36 -22.83 10.25
N ALA A 176 20.20 -21.55 9.93
CA ALA A 176 19.05 -21.09 9.16
C ALA A 176 18.99 -21.77 7.79
N ARG A 177 20.12 -21.90 7.09
CA ARG A 177 20.20 -22.60 5.80
C ARG A 177 19.87 -24.09 5.92
N ASP A 178 20.41 -24.76 6.92
CA ASP A 178 20.14 -26.18 7.17
C ASP A 178 18.66 -26.41 7.53
N PHE A 179 18.09 -25.52 8.31
CA PHE A 179 16.66 -25.58 8.63
C PHE A 179 15.80 -25.33 7.40
N TYR A 180 16.18 -24.36 6.53
CA TYR A 180 15.45 -24.10 5.29
C TYR A 180 15.48 -25.30 4.35
N ALA A 181 16.65 -25.92 4.14
CA ALA A 181 16.79 -27.12 3.34
C ALA A 181 15.95 -28.30 3.88
N LEU A 182 15.80 -28.41 5.20
CA LEU A 182 14.91 -29.40 5.81
C LEU A 182 13.43 -29.07 5.50
N ARG A 183 13.05 -27.80 5.50
CA ARG A 183 11.71 -27.35 5.16
C ARG A 183 11.36 -27.64 3.71
N GLU A 184 12.29 -27.37 2.77
CA GLU A 184 12.11 -27.66 1.34
C GLU A 184 11.79 -29.15 1.11
N LYS A 185 12.57 -30.05 1.72
CA LYS A 185 12.29 -31.49 1.67
C LYS A 185 10.91 -31.83 2.23
N GLY A 186 10.46 -31.12 3.28
CA GLY A 186 9.12 -31.27 3.83
C GLY A 186 8.02 -30.85 2.84
N PHE A 187 8.22 -29.80 2.07
CA PHE A 187 7.27 -29.35 1.04
C PHE A 187 7.20 -30.34 -0.13
N GLU A 188 8.35 -30.85 -0.59
CA GLU A 188 8.40 -31.88 -1.65
C GLU A 188 7.65 -33.15 -1.27
N LEU A 189 7.76 -33.60 -0.02
CA LEU A 189 7.05 -34.80 0.49
C LEU A 189 5.54 -34.69 0.40
N ILE A 190 4.99 -33.50 0.37
CA ILE A 190 3.55 -33.24 0.24
C ILE A 190 3.17 -32.73 -1.16
N HIS A 191 4.09 -32.89 -2.12
CA HIS A 191 3.91 -32.48 -3.52
C HIS A 191 3.66 -30.96 -3.72
N ILE A 192 4.23 -30.13 -2.88
CA ILE A 192 4.27 -28.68 -3.06
C ILE A 192 5.65 -28.32 -3.63
N ASP A 193 5.66 -27.63 -4.78
CA ASP A 193 6.89 -27.07 -5.32
C ASP A 193 7.38 -25.91 -4.43
N PRO A 194 8.57 -26.01 -3.81
CA PRO A 194 9.12 -24.97 -2.96
C PRO A 194 9.28 -23.62 -3.69
N ARG A 195 9.63 -23.66 -4.97
CA ARG A 195 9.87 -22.43 -5.77
C ARG A 195 8.59 -21.69 -6.06
N GLU A 196 7.50 -22.42 -6.32
CA GLU A 196 6.19 -21.79 -6.47
C GLU A 196 5.69 -21.21 -5.15
N LEU A 197 5.89 -21.94 -4.04
CA LEU A 197 5.53 -21.45 -2.71
C LEU A 197 6.29 -20.16 -2.34
N GLU A 198 7.58 -20.10 -2.60
CA GLU A 198 8.43 -18.92 -2.39
C GLU A 198 7.87 -17.70 -3.13
N ARG A 199 7.52 -17.86 -4.41
CA ARG A 199 6.94 -16.78 -5.21
C ARG A 199 5.60 -16.29 -4.66
N VAL A 200 4.70 -17.22 -4.35
CA VAL A 200 3.36 -16.88 -3.82
C VAL A 200 3.47 -16.18 -2.47
N VAL A 201 4.31 -16.67 -1.57
CA VAL A 201 4.50 -16.08 -0.24
C VAL A 201 5.11 -14.70 -0.36
N LEU A 202 6.17 -14.52 -1.15
CA LEU A 202 6.85 -13.23 -1.33
C LEU A 202 5.89 -12.19 -1.92
N LEU A 203 5.18 -12.53 -3.01
CA LEU A 203 4.19 -11.64 -3.63
C LEU A 203 3.09 -11.25 -2.64
N SER A 204 2.57 -12.21 -1.86
CA SER A 204 1.54 -11.94 -0.86
C SER A 204 2.03 -10.98 0.25
N CYS A 205 3.29 -11.10 0.68
CA CYS A 205 3.89 -10.21 1.67
C CYS A 205 4.10 -8.80 1.10
N VAL A 206 4.66 -8.71 -0.12
CA VAL A 206 4.88 -7.44 -0.83
C VAL A 206 3.55 -6.73 -1.04
N ASP A 207 2.54 -7.40 -1.63
CA ASP A 207 1.27 -6.78 -1.95
C ASP A 207 0.58 -6.21 -0.70
N ARG A 208 0.56 -6.99 0.38
CA ARG A 208 -0.06 -6.55 1.64
C ARG A 208 0.65 -5.34 2.23
N ARG A 209 1.98 -5.42 2.40
CA ARG A 209 2.76 -4.35 3.02
C ARG A 209 2.78 -3.08 2.18
N TRP A 210 2.79 -3.23 0.86
CA TRP A 210 2.71 -2.11 -0.05
C TRP A 210 1.37 -1.36 0.06
N MET A 211 0.25 -2.08 0.18
CA MET A 211 -1.06 -1.44 0.39
C MET A 211 -1.12 -0.69 1.71
N ASP A 212 -0.65 -1.32 2.80
CA ASP A 212 -0.58 -0.67 4.12
C ASP A 212 0.31 0.59 4.07
N HIS A 213 1.41 0.55 3.31
CA HIS A 213 2.34 1.67 3.15
C HIS A 213 1.72 2.84 2.37
N ILE A 214 0.99 2.57 1.28
CA ILE A 214 0.27 3.61 0.53
C ILE A 214 -0.68 4.36 1.47
N ASP A 215 -1.47 3.65 2.25
CA ASP A 215 -2.42 4.25 3.20
C ASP A 215 -1.69 5.08 4.27
N ALA A 216 -0.55 4.60 4.78
CA ALA A 216 0.26 5.31 5.75
C ALA A 216 0.89 6.59 5.16
N MET A 217 1.37 6.55 3.92
CA MET A 217 1.92 7.71 3.21
C MET A 217 0.85 8.76 2.91
N ASP A 218 -0.38 8.36 2.60
CA ASP A 218 -1.50 9.29 2.45
C ASP A 218 -1.83 10.00 3.77
N GLN A 219 -1.83 9.26 4.89
CA GLN A 219 -2.03 9.85 6.23
C GLN A 219 -0.88 10.80 6.60
N LEU A 220 0.35 10.44 6.28
CA LEU A 220 1.52 11.32 6.48
C LEU A 220 1.35 12.63 5.69
N ARG A 221 0.97 12.55 4.42
CA ARG A 221 0.74 13.72 3.57
C ARG A 221 -0.31 14.66 4.13
N ASP A 222 -1.40 14.11 4.65
CA ASP A 222 -2.48 14.92 5.23
C ASP A 222 -2.05 15.63 6.53
N GLY A 223 -1.16 15.00 7.31
CA GLY A 223 -0.67 15.53 8.58
C GLY A 223 0.56 16.43 8.49
N ILE A 224 1.40 16.26 7.47
CA ILE A 224 2.74 16.87 7.39
C ILE A 224 2.71 18.39 7.32
N GLY A 225 1.61 18.98 6.80
CA GLY A 225 1.42 20.42 6.70
C GLY A 225 1.50 21.14 8.06
N LEU A 226 1.17 20.45 9.15
CA LEU A 226 1.26 21.00 10.51
C LEU A 226 2.71 21.26 10.95
N ARG A 227 3.69 20.58 10.35
CA ARG A 227 5.13 20.77 10.62
C ARG A 227 5.64 22.14 10.19
N ALA A 228 4.94 22.83 9.28
CA ALA A 228 5.26 24.19 8.87
C ALA A 228 5.23 25.18 10.05
N TYR A 229 4.41 24.95 11.07
CA TYR A 229 4.39 25.76 12.28
C TYR A 229 5.70 25.69 13.10
N GLY A 230 6.49 24.62 12.93
CA GLY A 230 7.81 24.47 13.53
C GLY A 230 8.98 24.97 12.67
N ASN A 231 8.73 25.84 11.70
CA ASN A 231 9.74 26.35 10.73
C ASN A 231 10.45 25.24 9.91
N LYS A 232 9.83 24.08 9.79
CA LYS A 232 10.34 22.99 8.95
C LYS A 232 9.66 23.02 7.59
N ASN A 233 10.40 22.64 6.55
CA ASN A 233 9.83 22.50 5.22
C ASN A 233 9.01 21.19 5.15
N PRO A 234 7.68 21.26 4.96
CA PRO A 234 6.84 20.05 4.95
C PRO A 234 7.23 19.01 3.91
N ILE A 235 7.72 19.45 2.74
CA ILE A 235 8.15 18.54 1.67
C ILE A 235 9.41 17.77 2.08
N THR A 236 10.38 18.43 2.68
CA THR A 236 11.60 17.77 3.17
C THR A 236 11.30 16.79 4.30
N GLU A 237 10.43 17.17 5.25
CA GLU A 237 10.00 16.25 6.31
C GLU A 237 9.24 15.04 5.74
N TYR A 238 8.38 15.26 4.74
CA TYR A 238 7.69 14.16 4.06
C TYR A 238 8.66 13.21 3.36
N GLN A 239 9.70 13.73 2.72
CA GLN A 239 10.73 12.91 2.08
C GLN A 239 11.48 12.05 3.10
N ILE A 240 11.90 12.65 4.23
CA ILE A 240 12.64 11.96 5.28
C ILE A 240 11.77 10.87 5.91
N GLU A 241 10.59 11.24 6.42
CA GLU A 241 9.68 10.28 7.07
C GLU A 241 9.18 9.20 6.10
N GLY A 242 8.90 9.58 4.85
CA GLY A 242 8.49 8.63 3.81
C GLY A 242 9.59 7.64 3.44
N TYR A 243 10.86 8.04 3.50
CA TYR A 243 11.99 7.14 3.35
C TYR A 243 12.11 6.16 4.52
N ASP A 244 12.04 6.67 5.75
CA ASP A 244 12.10 5.83 6.95
C ASP A 244 10.96 4.81 6.98
N MET A 245 9.73 5.22 6.65
CA MET A 245 8.56 4.34 6.53
C MET A 245 8.73 3.29 5.44
N PHE A 246 9.36 3.65 4.32
CA PHE A 246 9.63 2.71 3.23
C PHE A 246 10.66 1.65 3.64
N ASP A 247 11.74 2.05 4.29
CA ASP A 247 12.76 1.11 4.79
C ASP A 247 12.18 0.17 5.85
N GLU A 248 11.34 0.67 6.76
CA GLU A 248 10.59 -0.14 7.72
C GLU A 248 9.65 -1.13 7.03
N MET A 249 8.92 -0.71 5.99
CA MET A 249 8.08 -1.59 5.18
C MET A 249 8.89 -2.71 4.54
N VAL A 250 10.04 -2.38 3.94
CA VAL A 250 10.95 -3.38 3.32
C VAL A 250 11.49 -4.35 4.36
N HIS A 251 11.80 -3.88 5.56
CA HIS A 251 12.18 -4.73 6.69
C HIS A 251 11.06 -5.72 7.05
N PHE A 252 9.82 -5.26 7.19
CA PHE A 252 8.66 -6.12 7.46
C PHE A 252 8.35 -7.10 6.34
N ILE A 253 8.56 -6.74 5.07
CA ILE A 253 8.43 -7.68 3.94
C ILE A 253 9.41 -8.84 4.12
N ARG A 254 10.68 -8.56 4.46
CA ARG A 254 11.70 -9.59 4.71
C ARG A 254 11.30 -10.47 5.89
N GLU A 255 10.93 -9.87 7.01
CA GLU A 255 10.53 -10.60 8.22
C GLU A 255 9.31 -11.49 7.98
N ASP A 256 8.24 -10.97 7.38
CA ASP A 256 7.02 -11.73 7.08
C ASP A 256 7.28 -12.87 6.08
N THR A 257 8.12 -12.63 5.08
CA THR A 257 8.48 -13.66 4.07
C THR A 257 9.27 -14.79 4.72
N VAL A 258 10.34 -14.47 5.44
CA VAL A 258 11.17 -15.45 6.13
C VAL A 258 10.34 -16.22 7.15
N ARG A 259 9.59 -15.54 8.01
CA ARG A 259 8.73 -16.18 9.00
C ARG A 259 7.73 -17.14 8.37
N ARG A 260 7.07 -16.76 7.28
CA ARG A 260 6.10 -17.63 6.60
C ARG A 260 6.75 -18.83 5.97
N MET A 261 7.92 -18.70 5.35
CA MET A 261 8.62 -19.83 4.73
C MET A 261 9.16 -20.82 5.77
N TYR A 262 9.77 -20.32 6.83
CA TYR A 262 10.36 -21.17 7.88
C TYR A 262 9.33 -21.75 8.84
N GLN A 263 8.25 -21.03 9.15
CA GLN A 263 7.22 -21.43 10.13
C GLN A 263 5.94 -21.97 9.49
N ALA A 264 5.89 -22.09 8.15
CA ALA A 264 4.70 -22.60 7.46
C ALA A 264 4.24 -23.95 8.06
N ARG A 265 3.07 -23.95 8.68
CA ARG A 265 2.43 -25.19 9.11
C ARG A 265 1.74 -25.80 7.91
N ILE A 266 2.23 -26.96 7.49
CA ILE A 266 1.62 -27.73 6.41
C ILE A 266 0.39 -28.41 7.01
N ASN A 267 -0.78 -27.81 6.83
CA ASN A 267 -2.03 -28.52 7.05
C ASN A 267 -2.22 -29.48 5.87
N ILE A 268 -1.76 -30.72 6.04
CA ILE A 268 -2.15 -31.80 5.13
C ILE A 268 -3.68 -31.89 5.26
N PRO A 269 -4.45 -31.59 4.20
CA PRO A 269 -5.89 -31.85 4.25
C PRO A 269 -6.02 -33.35 4.50
N GLN A 270 -6.43 -33.72 5.69
CA GLN A 270 -6.81 -35.13 5.93
C GLN A 270 -7.86 -35.42 4.87
N GLN A 271 -7.51 -36.27 3.90
CA GLN A 271 -8.49 -36.83 3.00
C GLN A 271 -9.59 -37.35 3.93
N ARG A 272 -10.74 -36.67 3.89
CA ARG A 272 -11.93 -37.24 4.54
C ARG A 272 -12.04 -38.62 3.96
N LYS A 273 -11.66 -39.66 4.73
CA LYS A 273 -12.09 -41.00 4.44
C LYS A 273 -13.60 -40.87 4.28
N GLU A 274 -14.10 -41.16 3.11
CA GLU A 274 -15.52 -41.37 2.90
C GLU A 274 -15.96 -42.45 3.89
N VAL A 275 -16.32 -42.04 5.09
CA VAL A 275 -16.99 -42.87 6.09
C VAL A 275 -18.45 -42.60 5.86
N ALA A 276 -18.98 -43.17 4.82
CA ALA A 276 -20.33 -43.67 4.65
C ALA A 276 -20.49 -44.11 3.19
N GLU A 277 -20.30 -45.37 2.93
CA GLU A 277 -21.12 -45.97 1.91
C GLU A 277 -22.58 -45.59 2.20
N PRO A 278 -23.32 -45.05 1.22
CA PRO A 278 -24.73 -44.79 1.42
C PRO A 278 -25.36 -46.16 1.73
N LYS A 279 -25.69 -46.42 3.01
CA LYS A 279 -26.63 -47.48 3.33
C LYS A 279 -27.85 -47.19 2.49
N GLU A 280 -28.15 -48.07 1.54
CA GLU A 280 -29.40 -48.08 0.82
C GLU A 280 -30.51 -47.99 1.87
N THR A 281 -30.99 -46.79 2.10
CA THR A 281 -32.16 -46.55 2.92
C THR A 281 -33.32 -47.07 2.12
N ASN A 282 -34.00 -48.08 2.66
CA ASN A 282 -35.20 -48.73 2.16
C ASN A 282 -36.25 -47.72 1.65
N LEU A 283 -36.06 -47.21 0.45
CA LEU A 283 -37.08 -46.44 -0.27
C LEU A 283 -38.20 -47.35 -0.76
N GLU A 284 -38.00 -48.69 -0.75
CA GLU A 284 -39.02 -49.65 -1.12
C GLU A 284 -40.02 -49.92 0.01
N GLN A 285 -39.65 -49.77 1.28
CA GLN A 285 -40.62 -49.95 2.39
C GLN A 285 -41.52 -48.73 2.62
N ALA A 286 -41.16 -47.54 2.14
CA ALA A 286 -42.00 -46.35 2.22
C ALA A 286 -43.11 -46.29 1.15
N LYS A 287 -43.04 -47.12 0.11
CA LYS A 287 -44.08 -47.17 -0.94
C LYS A 287 -45.26 -48.11 -0.58
N ALA A 288 -45.15 -48.88 0.50
CA ALA A 288 -46.21 -49.79 0.93
C ALA A 288 -47.20 -49.21 1.94
N ALA A 289 -46.93 -48.01 2.47
CA ALA A 289 -47.86 -47.29 3.34
C ALA A 289 -48.54 -46.16 2.52
N GLY A 290 -49.68 -46.50 1.91
CA GLY A 290 -50.45 -45.60 1.09
C GLY A 290 -50.97 -44.38 1.83
N GLY A 291 -50.58 -43.20 1.34
CA GLY A 291 -51.20 -41.94 1.67
C GLY A 291 -50.93 -40.91 0.55
N PRO A 292 -51.93 -40.20 0.06
CA PRO A 292 -51.75 -39.27 -1.07
C PRO A 292 -51.04 -38.01 -0.64
N SER A 293 -49.76 -37.84 -0.95
CA SER A 293 -49.08 -36.57 -0.82
C SER A 293 -48.97 -35.88 -2.19
N GLY A 294 -49.90 -35.00 -2.46
CA GLY A 294 -49.76 -34.06 -3.57
C GLY A 294 -48.57 -33.13 -3.38
N PRO A 295 -48.00 -32.57 -4.47
CA PRO A 295 -46.82 -31.73 -4.37
C PRO A 295 -47.14 -30.44 -3.58
N LYS A 296 -46.43 -30.21 -2.46
CA LYS A 296 -46.46 -28.94 -1.74
C LYS A 296 -45.88 -27.85 -2.65
N ARG A 297 -46.74 -26.89 -3.05
CA ARG A 297 -46.33 -25.66 -3.73
C ARG A 297 -45.40 -24.84 -2.80
N VAL A 298 -44.12 -24.80 -3.10
CA VAL A 298 -43.19 -23.88 -2.47
C VAL A 298 -43.56 -22.49 -2.96
N GLN A 299 -43.94 -21.60 -2.05
CA GLN A 299 -44.15 -20.19 -2.37
C GLN A 299 -42.80 -19.58 -2.79
N LYS A 300 -42.75 -19.02 -4.00
CA LYS A 300 -41.59 -18.31 -4.55
C LYS A 300 -41.32 -17.10 -3.64
N GLN A 301 -40.18 -17.04 -2.99
CA GLN A 301 -39.75 -15.83 -2.27
C GLN A 301 -39.53 -14.70 -3.27
N VAL A 302 -40.22 -13.59 -3.06
CA VAL A 302 -40.11 -12.38 -3.90
C VAL A 302 -38.76 -11.71 -3.63
N GLY A 303 -37.95 -11.54 -4.65
CA GLY A 303 -36.68 -10.84 -4.56
C GLY A 303 -36.87 -9.30 -4.41
N ARG A 304 -35.85 -8.61 -3.96
CA ARG A 304 -35.86 -7.14 -3.67
C ARG A 304 -36.26 -6.28 -4.89
N ASN A 305 -36.12 -6.79 -6.11
CA ASN A 305 -36.40 -6.08 -7.37
C ASN A 305 -37.57 -6.70 -8.14
N ASP A 306 -38.30 -7.66 -7.58
CA ASP A 306 -39.45 -8.23 -8.24
C ASP A 306 -40.69 -7.35 -8.04
N PRO A 307 -41.59 -7.29 -9.04
CA PRO A 307 -42.83 -6.53 -8.92
C PRO A 307 -43.70 -7.08 -7.79
N CYS A 308 -44.32 -6.19 -7.03
CA CYS A 308 -45.11 -6.57 -5.86
C CYS A 308 -46.28 -7.49 -6.26
N PRO A 309 -46.44 -8.65 -5.63
CA PRO A 309 -47.50 -9.60 -5.96
C PRO A 309 -48.90 -9.09 -5.65
N CYS A 310 -49.07 -7.98 -4.94
CA CYS A 310 -50.36 -7.34 -4.67
C CYS A 310 -50.83 -6.38 -5.77
N GLY A 311 -50.02 -6.10 -6.81
CA GLY A 311 -50.36 -5.23 -7.93
C GLY A 311 -50.35 -3.72 -7.63
N SER A 312 -49.80 -3.28 -6.50
CA SER A 312 -49.76 -1.87 -6.08
C SER A 312 -48.73 -0.99 -6.80
N GLY A 313 -47.88 -1.55 -7.61
CA GLY A 313 -46.93 -0.79 -8.45
C GLY A 313 -45.81 -0.04 -7.70
N LYS A 314 -45.47 -0.44 -6.48
CA LYS A 314 -44.32 0.09 -5.73
C LYS A 314 -43.24 -0.95 -5.63
#